data_28eb5ff283079e3116ce96274f390285
#
_entry.id   28eb5ff283079e3116ce96274f390285
#
_cell.length_a   1.000
_cell.length_b   1.000
_cell.length_c   1.000
_cell.angle_alpha   90.00
_cell.angle_beta   90.00
_cell.angle_gamma   90.00
#
_symmetry.space_group_name_H-M   'P 1'
#
loop_
_entity.id
_entity.type
_entity.pdbx_description
1 polymer ?
#
loop_
_entity_poly.entity_id
_entity_poly.type
_entity_poly.pdbx_seq_one_letter_code
_entity_poly.pdbx_strand_id
1 'polypeptide(L)'
;MIKITFPDGSVREYNEGVTGLQIAESISSRLAQDVLACGVNGETIDLSRPINEDANFVLYKWEDEQGKHAFWHTSAHLLAEALQELYPGIQFGIGPAIENGFYYDVDPGEAIIKEADLPAIEAKMAELAAKKEILVRQSIAKEDALKKFGERGETYKCELISELEDGHITTYTQGAFTDLCRGPHLTSTAPIKAIKLLSVAGAYWRGQEDRKQMTRIYGITFPKKKMLDEYLVMLEEAKKRDHRKIGKEMDLFMFTDMVGKGLPMWLPKGTALRIRFCLLYTSPSPR
;
A
#
# COMPACT_ATOMS: atom_id res chain seq x y z
N MET A 1 -29.38 14.04 -15.75
CA MET A 1 -28.07 14.27 -16.41
C MET A 1 -27.23 15.08 -15.46
N ILE A 2 -25.97 14.69 -15.28
CA ILE A 2 -24.99 15.38 -14.44
C ILE A 2 -23.87 15.94 -15.33
N LYS A 3 -23.25 17.01 -14.88
CA LYS A 3 -22.14 17.69 -15.57
C LYS A 3 -20.82 17.28 -14.96
N ILE A 4 -19.95 16.70 -15.75
CA ILE A 4 -18.62 16.29 -15.36
C ILE A 4 -17.62 17.27 -15.95
N THR A 5 -16.89 17.98 -15.08
CA THR A 5 -15.85 18.95 -15.44
C THR A 5 -14.49 18.29 -15.36
N PHE A 6 -13.76 18.27 -16.46
CA PHE A 6 -12.40 17.71 -16.55
C PHE A 6 -11.32 18.74 -16.21
N PRO A 7 -10.06 18.30 -15.94
CA PRO A 7 -8.96 19.20 -15.58
C PRO A 7 -8.60 20.25 -16.66
N ASP A 8 -8.90 19.98 -17.92
CA ASP A 8 -8.72 20.91 -19.05
C ASP A 8 -9.83 21.96 -19.16
N GLY A 9 -10.79 21.94 -18.23
CA GLY A 9 -11.95 22.84 -18.22
C GLY A 9 -13.09 22.40 -19.13
N SER A 10 -12.96 21.30 -19.87
CA SER A 10 -14.05 20.77 -20.69
C SER A 10 -15.16 20.19 -19.80
N VAL A 11 -16.40 20.34 -20.22
CA VAL A 11 -17.59 19.82 -19.51
C VAL A 11 -18.33 18.86 -20.43
N ARG A 12 -18.65 17.68 -19.90
CA ARG A 12 -19.48 16.70 -20.60
C ARG A 12 -20.65 16.29 -19.72
N GLU A 13 -21.77 16.00 -20.37
CA GLU A 13 -22.97 15.53 -19.68
C GLU A 13 -23.06 14.00 -19.73
N TYR A 14 -23.37 13.40 -18.58
CA TYR A 14 -23.59 11.97 -18.44
C TYR A 14 -24.89 11.69 -17.69
N ASN A 15 -25.37 10.47 -17.77
CA ASN A 15 -26.46 10.03 -16.92
C ASN A 15 -26.03 9.95 -15.47
N GLU A 16 -26.93 10.25 -14.55
CA GLU A 16 -26.76 9.99 -13.12
C GLU A 16 -26.43 8.50 -12.88
N GLY A 17 -25.51 8.23 -11.96
CA GLY A 17 -25.01 6.89 -11.72
C GLY A 17 -23.87 6.45 -12.62
N VAL A 18 -23.35 7.32 -13.51
CA VAL A 18 -22.17 6.99 -14.32
C VAL A 18 -20.97 6.70 -13.44
N THR A 19 -20.15 5.74 -13.84
CA THR A 19 -18.93 5.38 -13.11
C THR A 19 -17.68 5.96 -13.76
N GLY A 20 -16.61 6.12 -12.95
CA GLY A 20 -15.33 6.60 -13.47
C GLY A 20 -14.79 5.73 -14.63
N LEU A 21 -15.05 4.41 -14.58
CA LEU A 21 -14.64 3.50 -15.66
C LEU A 21 -15.43 3.79 -16.95
N GLN A 22 -16.74 3.97 -16.86
CA GLN A 22 -17.58 4.31 -18.03
C GLN A 22 -17.20 5.65 -18.66
N ILE A 23 -16.83 6.64 -17.82
CA ILE A 23 -16.30 7.92 -18.30
C ILE A 23 -14.99 7.70 -19.06
N ALA A 24 -14.06 6.92 -18.50
CA ALA A 24 -12.78 6.59 -19.15
C ALA A 24 -13.00 5.85 -20.49
N GLU A 25 -13.91 4.89 -20.54
CA GLU A 25 -14.29 4.16 -21.76
C GLU A 25 -14.89 5.08 -22.84
N SER A 26 -15.70 6.06 -22.43
CA SER A 26 -16.29 7.06 -23.36
C SER A 26 -15.24 7.96 -24.01
N ILE A 27 -14.07 8.12 -23.36
CA ILE A 27 -12.94 8.89 -23.89
C ILE A 27 -12.08 8.03 -24.78
N SER A 28 -11.65 6.86 -24.28
CA SER A 28 -10.81 5.92 -25.01
C SER A 28 -10.74 4.56 -24.29
N SER A 29 -10.90 3.47 -25.04
CA SER A 29 -10.71 2.11 -24.53
C SER A 29 -9.31 1.84 -23.99
N ARG A 30 -8.27 2.50 -24.55
CA ARG A 30 -6.92 2.43 -24.03
C ARG A 30 -6.79 3.14 -22.69
N LEU A 31 -7.39 4.32 -22.56
CA LEU A 31 -7.40 5.05 -21.29
C LEU A 31 -8.06 4.23 -20.18
N ALA A 32 -9.19 3.59 -20.47
CA ALA A 32 -9.90 2.73 -19.51
C ALA A 32 -9.06 1.54 -19.01
N GLN A 33 -8.09 1.07 -19.80
CA GLN A 33 -7.16 0.01 -19.37
C GLN A 33 -5.99 0.52 -18.51
N ASP A 34 -5.65 1.80 -18.64
CA ASP A 34 -4.49 2.39 -17.96
C ASP A 34 -4.88 3.09 -16.63
N VAL A 35 -6.17 3.44 -16.44
CA VAL A 35 -6.64 4.12 -15.22
C VAL A 35 -6.81 3.16 -14.05
N LEU A 36 -6.47 3.62 -12.86
CA LEU A 36 -6.45 2.83 -11.62
C LEU A 36 -7.48 3.32 -10.60
N ALA A 37 -7.74 4.62 -10.56
CA ALA A 37 -8.72 5.27 -9.67
C ALA A 37 -9.21 6.57 -10.31
N CYS A 38 -10.20 7.22 -9.71
CA CYS A 38 -10.62 8.56 -10.11
C CYS A 38 -10.79 9.49 -8.92
N GLY A 39 -10.67 10.79 -9.17
CA GLY A 39 -10.98 11.86 -8.22
C GLY A 39 -12.34 12.47 -8.57
N VAL A 40 -13.19 12.64 -7.58
CA VAL A 40 -14.50 13.29 -7.67
C VAL A 40 -14.55 14.37 -6.60
N ASN A 41 -14.63 15.63 -6.99
CA ASN A 41 -14.63 16.78 -6.07
C ASN A 41 -13.45 16.78 -5.06
N GLY A 42 -12.28 16.25 -5.48
CA GLY A 42 -11.08 16.17 -4.64
C GLY A 42 -10.97 14.90 -3.78
N GLU A 43 -12.01 14.07 -3.70
CA GLU A 43 -11.95 12.75 -3.06
C GLU A 43 -11.52 11.69 -4.08
N THR A 44 -10.56 10.84 -3.71
CA THR A 44 -10.16 9.70 -4.54
C THR A 44 -11.10 8.52 -4.27
N ILE A 45 -11.73 8.02 -5.33
CA ILE A 45 -12.70 6.91 -5.27
C ILE A 45 -12.38 5.81 -6.28
N ASP A 46 -13.01 4.64 -6.09
CA ASP A 46 -12.92 3.54 -7.03
C ASP A 46 -13.54 3.91 -8.37
N LEU A 47 -12.98 3.40 -9.44
CA LEU A 47 -13.54 3.57 -10.80
C LEU A 47 -14.96 2.98 -10.98
N SER A 48 -15.35 2.04 -10.11
CA SER A 48 -16.67 1.40 -10.13
C SER A 48 -17.74 2.16 -9.35
N ARG A 49 -17.36 3.20 -8.59
CA ARG A 49 -18.29 3.97 -7.76
C ARG A 49 -19.17 4.87 -8.62
N PRO A 50 -20.52 4.86 -8.44
CA PRO A 50 -21.42 5.71 -9.20
C PRO A 50 -21.28 7.18 -8.77
N ILE A 51 -21.37 8.08 -9.75
CA ILE A 51 -21.36 9.54 -9.58
C ILE A 51 -22.78 10.02 -9.84
N ASN A 52 -23.40 10.68 -8.86
CA ASN A 52 -24.82 11.05 -8.89
C ASN A 52 -25.05 12.56 -8.92
N GLU A 53 -24.00 13.36 -8.92
CA GLU A 53 -24.08 14.83 -8.91
C GLU A 53 -23.03 15.46 -9.83
N ASP A 54 -23.20 16.75 -10.12
CA ASP A 54 -22.20 17.52 -10.86
C ASP A 54 -20.87 17.50 -10.13
N ALA A 55 -19.78 17.22 -10.86
CA ALA A 55 -18.50 17.01 -10.22
C ALA A 55 -17.29 17.47 -11.04
N ASN A 56 -16.25 17.93 -10.35
CA ASN A 56 -14.90 18.00 -10.88
C ASN A 56 -14.31 16.59 -10.88
N PHE A 57 -13.82 16.14 -12.01
CA PHE A 57 -13.43 14.76 -12.22
C PHE A 57 -12.03 14.65 -12.79
N VAL A 58 -11.23 13.74 -12.23
CA VAL A 58 -9.87 13.43 -12.72
C VAL A 58 -9.66 11.92 -12.74
N LEU A 59 -8.89 11.42 -13.72
CA LEU A 59 -8.51 10.02 -13.83
C LEU A 59 -7.05 9.85 -13.39
N TYR A 60 -6.82 8.92 -12.48
CA TYR A 60 -5.49 8.61 -11.95
C TYR A 60 -4.93 7.35 -12.58
N LYS A 61 -3.68 7.44 -13.02
CA LYS A 61 -2.90 6.34 -13.60
C LYS A 61 -1.78 5.92 -12.66
N TRP A 62 -0.90 5.05 -13.15
CA TRP A 62 0.27 4.60 -12.39
C TRP A 62 1.25 5.72 -12.03
N GLU A 63 1.37 6.76 -12.84
CA GLU A 63 2.26 7.91 -12.59
C GLU A 63 1.79 8.75 -11.40
N ASP A 64 0.49 8.73 -11.11
CA ASP A 64 -0.15 9.50 -10.04
C ASP A 64 -0.06 8.78 -8.70
N GLU A 65 0.16 9.52 -7.61
CA GLU A 65 0.23 8.96 -6.25
C GLU A 65 -1.08 8.25 -5.85
N GLN A 66 -2.22 8.85 -6.19
CA GLN A 66 -3.54 8.28 -5.91
C GLN A 66 -3.77 6.96 -6.64
N GLY A 67 -3.30 6.87 -7.88
CA GLY A 67 -3.34 5.63 -8.66
C GLY A 67 -2.47 4.53 -8.05
N LYS A 68 -1.24 4.86 -7.65
CA LYS A 68 -0.35 3.92 -6.93
C LYS A 68 -0.94 3.48 -5.60
N HIS A 69 -1.55 4.41 -4.86
CA HIS A 69 -2.18 4.11 -3.58
C HIS A 69 -3.28 3.06 -3.74
N ALA A 70 -4.21 3.26 -4.69
CA ALA A 70 -5.27 2.29 -4.96
C ALA A 70 -4.72 0.94 -5.42
N PHE A 71 -3.65 0.95 -6.22
CA PHE A 71 -2.97 -0.25 -6.70
C PHE A 71 -2.33 -1.05 -5.55
N TRP A 72 -1.55 -0.40 -4.70
CA TRP A 72 -0.88 -1.07 -3.57
C TRP A 72 -1.87 -1.45 -2.47
N HIS A 73 -2.93 -0.67 -2.28
CA HIS A 73 -4.00 -1.05 -1.35
C HIS A 73 -4.71 -2.34 -1.80
N THR A 74 -4.98 -2.47 -3.10
CA THR A 74 -5.51 -3.72 -3.67
C THR A 74 -4.50 -4.87 -3.55
N SER A 75 -3.22 -4.59 -3.69
CA SER A 75 -2.16 -5.59 -3.50
C SER A 75 -2.04 -6.08 -2.06
N ALA A 76 -2.34 -5.22 -1.07
CA ALA A 76 -2.44 -5.63 0.32
C ALA A 76 -3.59 -6.62 0.55
N HIS A 77 -4.76 -6.39 -0.08
CA HIS A 77 -5.87 -7.35 -0.03
C HIS A 77 -5.52 -8.66 -0.75
N LEU A 78 -4.80 -8.60 -1.86
CA LEU A 78 -4.31 -9.80 -2.57
C LEU A 78 -3.34 -10.62 -1.69
N LEU A 79 -2.47 -9.95 -0.91
CA LEU A 79 -1.64 -10.60 0.08
C LEU A 79 -2.49 -11.27 1.18
N ALA A 80 -3.50 -10.58 1.69
CA ALA A 80 -4.39 -11.12 2.72
C ALA A 80 -5.15 -12.36 2.23
N GLU A 81 -5.68 -12.34 1.00
CA GLU A 81 -6.32 -13.49 0.37
C GLU A 81 -5.37 -14.68 0.23
N ALA A 82 -4.13 -14.44 -0.23
CA ALA A 82 -3.12 -15.48 -0.32
C ALA A 82 -2.78 -16.09 1.05
N LEU A 83 -2.69 -15.27 2.08
CA LEU A 83 -2.44 -15.72 3.45
C LEU A 83 -3.63 -16.48 4.03
N GLN A 84 -4.87 -16.07 3.74
CA GLN A 84 -6.07 -16.80 4.16
C GLN A 84 -6.10 -18.23 3.59
N GLU A 85 -5.70 -18.42 2.32
CA GLU A 85 -5.64 -19.74 1.70
C GLU A 85 -4.47 -20.61 2.22
N LEU A 86 -3.32 -20.00 2.53
CA LEU A 86 -2.12 -20.72 2.98
C LEU A 86 -2.12 -21.04 4.49
N TYR A 87 -2.73 -20.17 5.30
CA TYR A 87 -2.72 -20.26 6.75
C TYR A 87 -4.14 -20.25 7.32
N PRO A 88 -4.85 -21.38 7.35
CA PRO A 88 -6.20 -21.46 7.91
C PRO A 88 -6.25 -20.96 9.36
N GLY A 89 -7.20 -20.09 9.67
CA GLY A 89 -7.35 -19.50 11.00
C GLY A 89 -6.53 -18.25 11.27
N ILE A 90 -5.76 -17.76 10.28
CA ILE A 90 -5.08 -16.46 10.38
C ILE A 90 -6.08 -15.33 10.61
N GLN A 91 -5.74 -14.39 11.49
CA GLN A 91 -6.55 -13.19 11.72
C GLN A 91 -5.90 -11.95 11.10
N PHE A 92 -6.73 -11.06 10.60
CA PHE A 92 -6.29 -9.90 9.84
C PHE A 92 -6.42 -8.61 10.67
N GLY A 93 -5.31 -7.86 10.72
CA GLY A 93 -5.26 -6.52 11.29
C GLY A 93 -5.55 -5.45 10.25
N ILE A 94 -4.55 -4.68 9.87
CA ILE A 94 -4.64 -3.54 8.96
C ILE A 94 -3.59 -3.70 7.83
N GLY A 95 -4.02 -3.39 6.57
CA GLY A 95 -3.18 -3.49 5.39
C GLY A 95 -3.20 -2.23 4.52
N PRO A 96 -2.54 -1.13 4.91
CA PRO A 96 -2.51 0.09 4.13
C PRO A 96 -1.48 0.05 3.01
N ALA A 97 -1.72 0.87 1.97
CA ALA A 97 -0.66 1.32 1.09
C ALA A 97 0.26 2.30 1.84
N ILE A 98 1.53 2.28 1.51
CA ILE A 98 2.57 3.19 2.00
C ILE A 98 3.27 3.88 0.84
N GLU A 99 4.19 4.81 1.11
CA GLU A 99 4.90 5.59 0.09
C GLU A 99 5.54 4.72 -1.02
N ASN A 100 6.09 3.57 -0.65
CA ASN A 100 6.74 2.64 -1.59
C ASN A 100 6.27 1.21 -1.35
N GLY A 101 5.04 0.91 -1.74
CA GLY A 101 4.45 -0.42 -1.60
C GLY A 101 3.31 -0.49 -0.58
N PHE A 102 3.23 -1.58 0.14
CA PHE A 102 2.20 -1.84 1.13
C PHE A 102 2.73 -2.77 2.22
N TYR A 103 1.96 -2.89 3.30
CA TYR A 103 2.14 -3.98 4.26
C TYR A 103 0.79 -4.55 4.67
N TYR A 104 0.81 -5.69 5.34
CA TYR A 104 -0.35 -6.21 6.03
C TYR A 104 0.08 -6.77 7.40
N ASP A 105 -0.67 -6.40 8.44
CA ASP A 105 -0.51 -6.92 9.79
C ASP A 105 -1.43 -8.11 9.99
N VAL A 106 -0.87 -9.25 10.34
CA VAL A 106 -1.62 -10.50 10.55
C VAL A 106 -1.23 -11.17 11.86
N ASP A 107 -2.18 -11.87 12.43
CA ASP A 107 -1.94 -12.78 13.53
C ASP A 107 -2.08 -14.22 13.02
N PRO A 108 -0.97 -14.92 12.79
CA PRO A 108 -0.99 -16.28 12.28
C PRO A 108 -1.35 -17.34 13.34
N GLY A 109 -1.73 -16.90 14.56
CA GLY A 109 -2.04 -17.84 15.66
C GLY A 109 -0.83 -18.62 16.12
N GLU A 110 -0.86 -19.94 15.96
CA GLU A 110 0.27 -20.84 16.31
C GLU A 110 1.31 -20.95 15.18
N ALA A 111 0.97 -20.55 13.96
CA ALA A 111 1.90 -20.56 12.83
C ALA A 111 2.93 -19.43 12.94
N ILE A 112 4.11 -19.65 12.40
CA ILE A 112 5.18 -18.64 12.35
C ILE A 112 5.50 -18.39 10.88
N ILE A 113 5.23 -17.18 10.40
CA ILE A 113 5.59 -16.76 9.05
C ILE A 113 6.99 -16.16 9.09
N LYS A 114 7.91 -16.71 8.28
CA LYS A 114 9.32 -16.30 8.17
C LYS A 114 9.61 -15.77 6.77
N GLU A 115 10.75 -15.11 6.61
CA GLU A 115 11.21 -14.67 5.28
C GLU A 115 11.36 -15.83 4.27
N ALA A 116 11.65 -17.04 4.76
CA ALA A 116 11.73 -18.24 3.92
C ALA A 116 10.38 -18.63 3.27
N ASP A 117 9.25 -18.20 3.84
CA ASP A 117 7.90 -18.51 3.35
C ASP A 117 7.44 -17.52 2.28
N LEU A 118 8.12 -16.35 2.18
CA LEU A 118 7.72 -15.29 1.25
C LEU A 118 7.61 -15.75 -0.22
N PRO A 119 8.53 -16.57 -0.76
CA PRO A 119 8.39 -17.07 -2.14
C PRO A 119 7.12 -17.89 -2.39
N ALA A 120 6.67 -18.67 -1.41
CA ALA A 120 5.44 -19.45 -1.52
C ALA A 120 4.19 -18.55 -1.49
N ILE A 121 4.22 -17.50 -0.66
CA ILE A 121 3.16 -16.50 -0.59
C ILE A 121 3.12 -15.68 -1.89
N GLU A 122 4.28 -15.27 -2.43
CA GLU A 122 4.37 -14.58 -3.74
C GLU A 122 3.77 -15.43 -4.87
N ALA A 123 4.07 -16.72 -4.90
CA ALA A 123 3.53 -17.65 -5.90
C ALA A 123 2.00 -17.75 -5.79
N LYS A 124 1.46 -17.81 -4.57
CA LYS A 124 0.01 -17.83 -4.33
C LYS A 124 -0.64 -16.50 -4.75
N MET A 125 -0.05 -15.36 -4.40
CA MET A 125 -0.52 -14.05 -4.86
C MET A 125 -0.55 -13.96 -6.39
N ALA A 126 0.47 -14.48 -7.08
CA ALA A 126 0.53 -14.49 -8.55
C ALA A 126 -0.57 -15.39 -9.15
N GLU A 127 -0.86 -16.55 -8.55
CA GLU A 127 -1.96 -17.42 -8.92
C GLU A 127 -3.31 -16.69 -8.81
N LEU A 128 -3.57 -16.04 -7.67
CA LEU A 128 -4.80 -15.29 -7.42
C LEU A 128 -4.93 -14.07 -8.36
N ALA A 129 -3.86 -13.31 -8.56
CA ALA A 129 -3.86 -12.19 -9.51
C ALA A 129 -4.21 -12.63 -10.95
N ALA A 130 -3.77 -13.84 -11.36
CA ALA A 130 -4.08 -14.39 -12.67
C ALA A 130 -5.57 -14.72 -12.87
N LYS A 131 -6.33 -14.91 -11.78
CA LYS A 131 -7.80 -15.11 -11.84
C LYS A 131 -8.53 -13.82 -12.23
N LYS A 132 -7.89 -12.65 -12.11
CA LYS A 132 -8.44 -11.32 -12.46
C LYS A 132 -9.75 -11.02 -11.72
N GLU A 133 -9.80 -11.36 -10.46
CA GLU A 133 -11.00 -11.22 -9.64
C GLU A 133 -11.43 -9.76 -9.52
N ILE A 134 -12.75 -9.55 -9.57
CA ILE A 134 -13.38 -8.23 -9.45
C ILE A 134 -13.48 -7.88 -7.97
N LEU A 135 -13.15 -6.64 -7.62
CA LEU A 135 -13.35 -6.12 -6.28
C LEU A 135 -14.75 -5.52 -6.15
N VAL A 136 -15.51 -6.03 -5.20
CA VAL A 136 -16.89 -5.59 -4.95
C VAL A 136 -16.96 -4.85 -3.62
N ARG A 137 -17.28 -3.55 -3.70
CA ARG A 137 -17.52 -2.71 -2.52
C ARG A 137 -18.97 -2.86 -2.06
N GLN A 138 -19.17 -3.02 -0.75
CA GLN A 138 -20.49 -3.06 -0.13
C GLN A 138 -20.52 -2.15 1.09
N SER A 139 -21.60 -1.38 1.23
CA SER A 139 -21.94 -0.72 2.50
C SER A 139 -22.74 -1.71 3.35
N ILE A 140 -22.40 -1.82 4.61
CA ILE A 140 -22.97 -2.80 5.52
C ILE A 140 -23.32 -2.11 6.86
N ALA A 141 -24.45 -2.49 7.48
CA ALA A 141 -24.81 -2.02 8.80
C ALA A 141 -23.83 -2.54 9.86
N LYS A 142 -23.62 -1.79 10.93
CA LYS A 142 -22.66 -2.14 11.98
C LYS A 142 -22.92 -3.51 12.60
N GLU A 143 -24.19 -3.81 12.89
CA GLU A 143 -24.58 -5.09 13.46
C GLU A 143 -24.27 -6.26 12.54
N ASP A 144 -24.57 -6.13 11.25
CA ASP A 144 -24.29 -7.16 10.24
C ASP A 144 -22.79 -7.33 10.03
N ALA A 145 -22.02 -6.25 10.09
CA ALA A 145 -20.56 -6.29 10.02
C ALA A 145 -19.98 -7.05 11.21
N LEU A 146 -20.39 -6.70 12.44
CA LEU A 146 -19.96 -7.39 13.66
C LEU A 146 -20.31 -8.88 13.63
N LYS A 147 -21.51 -9.21 13.17
CA LYS A 147 -21.92 -10.61 12.99
C LYS A 147 -21.04 -11.33 11.97
N LYS A 148 -20.88 -10.76 10.77
CA LYS A 148 -20.10 -11.37 9.67
C LYS A 148 -18.64 -11.64 10.05
N PHE A 149 -17.97 -10.68 10.66
CA PHE A 149 -16.57 -10.82 11.09
C PHE A 149 -16.45 -11.65 12.39
N GLY A 150 -17.42 -11.56 13.29
CA GLY A 150 -17.46 -12.37 14.50
C GLY A 150 -17.63 -13.87 14.22
N GLU A 151 -18.49 -14.26 13.28
CA GLU A 151 -18.66 -15.65 12.84
C GLU A 151 -17.38 -16.23 12.21
N ARG A 152 -16.50 -15.38 11.65
CA ARG A 152 -15.19 -15.76 11.12
C ARG A 152 -14.08 -15.77 12.17
N GLY A 153 -14.36 -15.34 13.40
CA GLY A 153 -13.37 -15.24 14.47
C GLY A 153 -12.39 -14.07 14.31
N GLU A 154 -12.70 -13.08 13.47
CA GLU A 154 -11.83 -11.92 13.19
C GLU A 154 -11.95 -10.85 14.28
N THR A 155 -11.33 -11.12 15.43
CA THR A 155 -11.43 -10.28 16.64
C THR A 155 -10.92 -8.86 16.42
N TYR A 156 -9.82 -8.69 15.67
CA TYR A 156 -9.26 -7.37 15.36
C TYR A 156 -10.19 -6.52 14.49
N LYS A 157 -10.87 -7.12 13.52
CA LYS A 157 -11.86 -6.43 12.69
C LYS A 157 -13.10 -6.06 13.50
N CYS A 158 -13.56 -6.93 14.39
CA CYS A 158 -14.67 -6.60 15.30
C CYS A 158 -14.32 -5.44 16.23
N GLU A 159 -13.10 -5.37 16.75
CA GLU A 159 -12.63 -4.23 17.54
C GLU A 159 -12.69 -2.92 16.73
N LEU A 160 -12.16 -2.94 15.49
CA LEU A 160 -12.20 -1.76 14.61
C LEU A 160 -13.64 -1.33 14.30
N ILE A 161 -14.52 -2.29 13.99
CA ILE A 161 -15.93 -1.99 13.67
C ILE A 161 -16.64 -1.37 14.89
N SER A 162 -16.34 -1.84 16.12
CA SER A 162 -16.97 -1.34 17.32
C SER A 162 -16.77 0.16 17.53
N GLU A 163 -15.65 0.72 17.07
CA GLU A 163 -15.29 2.13 17.17
C GLU A 163 -15.85 2.99 16.03
N LEU A 164 -16.30 2.37 14.92
CA LEU A 164 -16.86 3.11 13.78
C LEU A 164 -18.32 3.48 14.06
N GLU A 165 -18.73 4.63 13.51
CA GLU A 165 -20.13 5.02 13.47
C GLU A 165 -20.90 4.19 12.44
N ASP A 166 -22.18 3.92 12.74
CA ASP A 166 -23.05 3.23 11.78
C ASP A 166 -23.29 4.08 10.53
N GLY A 167 -23.47 3.42 9.38
CA GLY A 167 -23.64 4.08 8.10
C GLY A 167 -22.32 4.41 7.36
N HIS A 168 -21.16 4.28 8.01
CA HIS A 168 -19.85 4.51 7.40
C HIS A 168 -19.01 3.23 7.22
N ILE A 169 -19.60 2.07 7.44
CA ILE A 169 -18.90 0.79 7.37
C ILE A 169 -19.01 0.22 5.96
N THR A 170 -17.85 -0.03 5.37
CA THR A 170 -17.75 -0.62 4.05
C THR A 170 -16.82 -1.82 4.05
N THR A 171 -17.15 -2.79 3.22
CA THR A 171 -16.34 -3.99 2.98
C THR A 171 -16.01 -4.11 1.52
N TYR A 172 -14.85 -4.70 1.24
CA TYR A 172 -14.46 -5.10 -0.10
C TYR A 172 -14.28 -6.60 -0.16
N THR A 173 -14.92 -7.22 -1.14
CA THR A 173 -14.81 -8.65 -1.42
C THR A 173 -14.01 -8.85 -2.70
N GLN A 174 -12.99 -9.70 -2.63
CA GLN A 174 -12.13 -10.13 -3.72
C GLN A 174 -12.05 -11.65 -3.64
N GLY A 175 -12.55 -12.35 -4.63
CA GLY A 175 -12.63 -13.81 -4.59
C GLY A 175 -13.30 -14.34 -3.33
N ALA A 176 -12.59 -15.14 -2.56
CA ALA A 176 -13.05 -15.69 -1.28
C ALA A 176 -12.75 -14.80 -0.08
N PHE A 177 -11.96 -13.74 -0.25
CA PHE A 177 -11.56 -12.83 0.81
C PHE A 177 -12.49 -11.61 0.89
N THR A 178 -12.88 -11.25 2.11
CA THR A 178 -13.64 -10.02 2.37
C THR A 178 -12.97 -9.26 3.52
N ASP A 179 -12.68 -8.00 3.29
CA ASP A 179 -12.05 -7.12 4.28
C ASP A 179 -12.93 -5.94 4.68
N LEU A 180 -12.74 -5.45 5.90
CA LEU A 180 -13.22 -4.16 6.37
C LEU A 180 -12.32 -3.07 5.79
N CYS A 181 -12.82 -2.27 4.86
CA CYS A 181 -12.00 -1.28 4.17
C CYS A 181 -12.82 -0.12 3.62
N ARG A 182 -12.18 1.07 3.57
CA ARG A 182 -12.77 2.30 2.99
C ARG A 182 -12.46 2.47 1.51
N GLY A 183 -11.44 1.78 1.00
CA GLY A 183 -10.89 1.99 -0.35
C GLY A 183 -9.94 3.19 -0.42
N PRO A 184 -9.63 3.74 -1.62
CA PRO A 184 -10.05 3.17 -2.90
C PRO A 184 -9.26 1.91 -3.29
N HIS A 185 -9.86 1.13 -4.19
CA HIS A 185 -9.27 -0.07 -4.77
C HIS A 185 -9.35 -0.06 -6.30
N LEU A 186 -8.58 -0.94 -6.93
CA LEU A 186 -8.73 -1.28 -8.34
C LEU A 186 -10.09 -1.95 -8.59
N THR A 187 -10.57 -1.92 -9.82
CA THR A 187 -11.76 -2.66 -10.23
C THR A 187 -11.56 -4.17 -10.24
N SER A 188 -10.31 -4.61 -10.45
CA SER A 188 -9.93 -6.03 -10.43
C SER A 188 -8.44 -6.21 -10.15
N THR A 189 -8.02 -7.45 -9.86
CA THR A 189 -6.61 -7.80 -9.65
C THR A 189 -5.80 -7.90 -10.95
N ALA A 190 -6.44 -7.78 -12.13
CA ALA A 190 -5.81 -7.93 -13.44
C ALA A 190 -4.57 -7.02 -13.71
N PRO A 191 -4.50 -5.78 -13.20
CA PRO A 191 -3.31 -4.94 -13.38
C PRO A 191 -2.09 -5.40 -12.58
N ILE A 192 -2.23 -6.21 -11.53
CA ILE A 192 -1.14 -6.66 -10.66
C ILE A 192 -0.40 -7.81 -11.34
N LYS A 193 0.77 -7.53 -11.92
CA LYS A 193 1.52 -8.52 -12.72
C LYS A 193 2.88 -8.89 -12.14
N ALA A 194 3.47 -8.02 -11.35
CA ALA A 194 4.78 -8.23 -10.77
C ALA A 194 4.69 -8.01 -9.25
N ILE A 195 5.06 -9.03 -8.50
CA ILE A 195 4.86 -9.09 -7.04
C ILE A 195 6.20 -9.41 -6.40
N LYS A 196 6.54 -8.69 -5.33
CA LYS A 196 7.69 -8.99 -4.48
C LYS A 196 7.35 -8.68 -3.02
N LEU A 197 7.50 -9.65 -2.16
CA LEU A 197 7.48 -9.46 -0.72
C LEU A 197 8.91 -9.18 -0.24
N LEU A 198 9.06 -8.15 0.59
CA LEU A 198 10.36 -7.57 0.90
C LEU A 198 10.92 -8.07 2.22
N SER A 199 10.09 -8.14 3.26
CA SER A 199 10.52 -8.53 4.61
C SER A 199 9.33 -8.90 5.50
N VAL A 200 9.65 -9.57 6.59
CA VAL A 200 8.75 -9.88 7.70
C VAL A 200 9.26 -9.16 8.94
N ALA A 201 8.39 -8.48 9.67
CA ALA A 201 8.72 -7.79 10.92
C ALA A 201 7.63 -8.01 11.97
N GLY A 202 8.00 -7.88 13.24
CA GLY A 202 7.02 -7.80 14.33
C GLY A 202 6.45 -6.38 14.44
N ALA A 203 5.16 -6.27 14.69
CA ALA A 203 4.50 -5.01 14.99
C ALA A 203 3.46 -5.22 16.10
N TYR A 204 3.40 -4.32 17.07
CA TYR A 204 2.34 -4.41 18.08
C TYR A 204 1.02 -3.91 17.52
N TRP A 205 -0.07 -4.59 17.87
CA TRP A 205 -1.40 -4.16 17.47
C TRP A 205 -1.65 -2.70 17.89
N ARG A 206 -1.97 -1.86 16.92
CA ARG A 206 -2.13 -0.40 17.08
C ARG A 206 -0.91 0.33 17.67
N GLY A 207 0.28 -0.25 17.57
CA GLY A 207 1.49 0.35 18.10
C GLY A 207 1.59 0.33 19.63
N GLN A 208 0.75 -0.42 20.33
CA GLN A 208 0.72 -0.53 21.80
C GLN A 208 1.53 -1.76 22.23
N GLU A 209 2.61 -1.53 22.99
CA GLU A 209 3.55 -2.59 23.40
C GLU A 209 2.95 -3.62 24.36
N ASP A 210 1.87 -3.27 25.06
CA ASP A 210 1.09 -4.14 25.95
C ASP A 210 0.12 -5.07 25.22
N ARG A 211 -0.06 -4.86 23.90
CA ARG A 211 -0.92 -5.68 23.05
C ARG A 211 -0.16 -6.78 22.34
N LYS A 212 -0.93 -7.71 21.75
CA LYS A 212 -0.36 -8.83 21.01
C LYS A 212 0.53 -8.36 19.87
N GLN A 213 1.70 -8.96 19.78
CA GLN A 213 2.60 -8.78 18.64
C GLN A 213 2.04 -9.51 17.42
N MET A 214 1.86 -8.77 16.34
CA MET A 214 1.44 -9.26 15.03
C MET A 214 2.65 -9.44 14.12
N THR A 215 2.47 -10.20 13.06
CA THR A 215 3.41 -10.34 11.97
C THR A 215 3.07 -9.33 10.88
N ARG A 216 4.00 -8.41 10.58
CA ARG A 216 3.89 -7.44 9.49
C ARG A 216 4.67 -7.92 8.29
N ILE A 217 3.99 -8.05 7.15
CA ILE A 217 4.61 -8.47 5.89
C ILE A 217 4.63 -7.28 4.95
N TYR A 218 5.82 -6.85 4.54
CA TYR A 218 6.00 -5.78 3.56
C TYR A 218 6.07 -6.32 2.15
N GLY A 219 5.41 -5.65 1.23
CA GLY A 219 5.42 -5.99 -0.17
C GLY A 219 5.39 -4.80 -1.11
N ILE A 220 5.75 -5.04 -2.35
CA ILE A 220 5.62 -4.10 -3.45
C ILE A 220 5.14 -4.83 -4.70
N THR A 221 4.33 -4.16 -5.48
CA THR A 221 3.80 -4.70 -6.74
C THR A 221 3.84 -3.66 -7.84
N PHE A 222 3.89 -4.13 -9.07
CA PHE A 222 3.94 -3.29 -10.25
C PHE A 222 3.06 -3.83 -11.38
N PRO A 223 2.57 -2.97 -12.28
CA PRO A 223 1.81 -3.40 -13.46
C PRO A 223 2.68 -4.07 -14.53
N LYS A 224 4.01 -3.95 -14.44
CA LYS A 224 4.96 -4.55 -15.40
C LYS A 224 6.19 -5.10 -14.67
N LYS A 225 6.64 -6.30 -15.09
CA LYS A 225 7.83 -6.94 -14.52
C LYS A 225 9.09 -6.08 -14.61
N LYS A 226 9.30 -5.39 -15.73
CA LYS A 226 10.44 -4.49 -15.92
C LYS A 226 10.54 -3.42 -14.81
N MET A 227 9.40 -2.87 -14.36
CA MET A 227 9.38 -1.86 -13.29
C MET A 227 9.81 -2.45 -11.95
N LEU A 228 9.40 -3.70 -11.65
CA LEU A 228 9.87 -4.41 -10.48
C LEU A 228 11.37 -4.67 -10.54
N ASP A 229 11.88 -5.14 -11.68
CA ASP A 229 13.31 -5.43 -11.86
C ASP A 229 14.15 -4.15 -11.67
N GLU A 230 13.73 -3.02 -12.23
CA GLU A 230 14.37 -1.71 -12.05
C GLU A 230 14.35 -1.27 -10.58
N TYR A 231 13.24 -1.47 -9.87
CA TYR A 231 13.10 -1.17 -8.45
C TYR A 231 14.03 -2.04 -7.59
N LEU A 232 14.14 -3.34 -7.87
CA LEU A 232 15.03 -4.24 -7.13
C LEU A 232 16.50 -3.87 -7.33
N VAL A 233 16.90 -3.51 -8.55
CA VAL A 233 18.24 -2.99 -8.83
C VAL A 233 18.52 -1.71 -8.03
N MET A 234 17.56 -0.78 -7.98
CA MET A 234 17.67 0.44 -7.18
C MET A 234 17.86 0.11 -5.68
N LEU A 235 17.11 -0.85 -5.14
CA LEU A 235 17.25 -1.27 -3.74
C LEU A 235 18.62 -1.89 -3.45
N GLU A 236 19.15 -2.72 -4.36
CA GLU A 236 20.50 -3.30 -4.23
C GLU A 236 21.57 -2.20 -4.26
N GLU A 237 21.46 -1.25 -5.19
CA GLU A 237 22.37 -0.10 -5.24
C GLU A 237 22.27 0.77 -3.97
N ALA A 238 21.07 0.98 -3.44
CA ALA A 238 20.88 1.69 -2.16
C ALA A 238 21.57 0.96 -1.00
N LYS A 239 21.46 -0.38 -0.93
CA LYS A 239 22.15 -1.20 0.08
C LYS A 239 23.68 -1.09 -0.05
N LYS A 240 24.23 -1.06 -1.26
CA LYS A 240 25.68 -0.85 -1.49
C LYS A 240 26.15 0.52 -1.03
N ARG A 241 25.26 1.53 -1.10
CA ARG A 241 25.53 2.93 -0.70
C ARG A 241 25.16 3.22 0.76
N ASP A 242 24.89 2.21 1.57
CA ASP A 242 24.62 2.42 3.00
C ASP A 242 25.79 3.16 3.66
N HIS A 243 25.50 4.37 4.15
CA HIS A 243 26.48 5.26 4.75
C HIS A 243 27.20 4.63 5.96
N ARG A 244 26.54 3.71 6.69
CA ARG A 244 27.12 3.00 7.84
C ARG A 244 28.19 2.04 7.37
N LYS A 245 27.97 1.32 6.27
CA LYS A 245 28.94 0.42 5.66
C LYS A 245 30.11 1.22 5.09
N ILE A 246 29.82 2.18 4.22
CA ILE A 246 30.83 3.04 3.58
C ILE A 246 31.65 3.81 4.65
N GLY A 247 30.98 4.38 5.64
CA GLY A 247 31.64 5.14 6.71
C GLY A 247 32.61 4.30 7.53
N LYS A 248 32.27 3.03 7.77
CA LYS A 248 33.17 2.08 8.44
C LYS A 248 34.34 1.67 7.54
N GLU A 249 34.08 1.33 6.26
CA GLU A 249 35.11 0.94 5.29
C GLU A 249 36.11 2.07 5.00
N MET A 250 35.65 3.31 5.01
CA MET A 250 36.48 4.51 4.79
C MET A 250 37.11 5.09 6.05
N ASP A 251 36.89 4.52 7.22
CA ASP A 251 37.35 5.04 8.54
C ASP A 251 36.82 6.46 8.79
N LEU A 252 35.56 6.74 8.50
CA LEU A 252 34.96 8.05 8.73
C LEU A 252 34.42 8.21 10.15
N PHE A 253 33.84 7.16 10.70
CA PHE A 253 33.34 7.11 12.07
C PHE A 253 33.33 5.67 12.60
N MET A 254 33.24 5.55 13.92
CA MET A 254 33.10 4.28 14.61
C MET A 254 32.01 4.36 15.68
N PHE A 255 31.49 3.22 16.07
CA PHE A 255 30.61 3.09 17.23
C PHE A 255 31.43 2.41 18.36
N THR A 256 31.32 2.96 19.55
CA THR A 256 32.01 2.42 20.72
C THR A 256 31.13 2.58 21.96
N ASP A 257 31.17 1.60 22.85
CA ASP A 257 30.40 1.64 24.11
C ASP A 257 30.91 2.74 25.07
N MET A 258 32.12 3.25 24.86
CA MET A 258 32.70 4.34 25.66
C MET A 258 31.95 5.67 25.52
N VAL A 259 31.31 5.90 24.36
CA VAL A 259 30.59 7.16 24.07
C VAL A 259 29.08 6.98 24.27
N GLY A 260 28.60 5.75 24.18
CA GLY A 260 27.19 5.39 24.30
C GLY A 260 26.70 4.57 23.13
N LYS A 261 25.72 3.71 23.38
CA LYS A 261 25.14 2.83 22.35
C LYS A 261 24.47 3.65 21.25
N GLY A 262 24.89 3.40 20.01
CA GLY A 262 24.31 4.05 18.83
C GLY A 262 24.85 5.46 18.51
N LEU A 263 25.76 6.01 19.31
CA LEU A 263 26.38 7.32 19.03
C LEU A 263 27.64 7.14 18.17
N PRO A 264 27.70 7.77 16.95
CA PRO A 264 28.88 7.72 16.11
C PRO A 264 29.99 8.63 16.64
N MET A 265 31.21 8.10 16.79
CA MET A 265 32.41 8.89 17.03
C MET A 265 33.11 9.15 15.71
N TRP A 266 33.33 10.43 15.38
CA TRP A 266 34.03 10.83 14.16
C TRP A 266 35.53 10.55 14.27
N LEU A 267 36.05 9.83 13.29
CA LEU A 267 37.48 9.63 13.11
C LEU A 267 38.12 10.80 12.34
N PRO A 268 39.44 10.94 12.27
CA PRO A 268 40.11 12.09 11.65
C PRO A 268 39.65 12.40 10.21
N LYS A 269 39.53 11.36 9.39
CA LYS A 269 39.04 11.52 8.01
C LYS A 269 37.59 12.03 7.95
N GLY A 270 36.72 11.48 8.78
CA GLY A 270 35.33 11.91 8.87
C GLY A 270 35.19 13.33 9.41
N THR A 271 36.01 13.68 10.40
CA THR A 271 36.08 15.05 10.94
C THR A 271 36.50 16.06 9.87
N ALA A 272 37.55 15.74 9.09
CA ALA A 272 38.01 16.59 7.99
C ALA A 272 36.92 16.78 6.92
N LEU A 273 36.21 15.70 6.56
CA LEU A 273 35.10 15.76 5.62
C LEU A 273 33.95 16.62 6.16
N ARG A 274 33.56 16.43 7.41
CA ARG A 274 32.53 17.22 8.08
C ARG A 274 32.85 18.72 8.11
N ILE A 275 34.08 19.07 8.45
CA ILE A 275 34.53 20.47 8.44
C ILE A 275 34.42 21.06 7.02
N ARG A 276 34.82 20.32 5.99
CA ARG A 276 34.70 20.77 4.59
C ARG A 276 33.26 21.04 4.19
N PHE A 277 32.34 20.17 4.54
CA PHE A 277 30.91 20.39 4.29
C PHE A 277 30.37 21.59 5.08
N CYS A 278 30.73 21.74 6.36
CA CYS A 278 30.35 22.89 7.15
C CYS A 278 30.84 24.22 6.52
N LEU A 279 32.09 24.26 6.10
CA LEU A 279 32.66 25.45 5.44
C LEU A 279 31.96 25.77 4.12
N LEU A 280 31.60 24.75 3.34
CA LEU A 280 30.88 24.96 2.08
C LEU A 280 29.49 25.58 2.30
N TYR A 281 28.80 25.17 3.38
CA TYR A 281 27.47 25.66 3.73
C TYR A 281 27.48 27.06 4.34
N THR A 282 28.54 27.37 5.10
CA THR A 282 28.66 28.66 5.84
C THR A 282 29.42 29.72 5.10
N SER A 283 30.18 29.36 4.04
CA SER A 283 30.88 30.36 3.20
C SER A 283 29.90 30.99 2.23
N PRO A 284 29.89 32.34 2.13
CA PRO A 284 29.09 33.01 1.12
C PRO A 284 29.55 32.57 -0.27
N SER A 285 28.60 32.11 -1.10
CA SER A 285 28.89 31.76 -2.49
C SER A 285 29.48 33.00 -3.18
N PRO A 286 30.63 32.94 -3.82
CA PRO A 286 31.08 34.03 -4.69
C PRO A 286 30.08 34.14 -5.84
N ARG A 287 29.31 35.19 -5.83
CA ARG A 287 28.49 35.64 -6.98
C ARG A 287 29.31 36.59 -7.84
#